data_19ecc35491ccd9761c8ffee7ba147bdd
#
_entry.id   19ecc35491ccd9761c8ffee7ba147bdd
#
_cell.length_a   1.000
_cell.length_b   1.000
_cell.length_c   1.000
_cell.angle_alpha   90.00
_cell.angle_beta   90.00
_cell.angle_gamma   90.00
#
_symmetry.space_group_name_H-M   'P 1'
#
loop_
_entity.id
_entity.type
_entity.pdbx_description
1 polymer ?
#
loop_
_entity_poly.entity_id
_entity_poly.type
_entity_poly.pdbx_seq_one_letter_code
_entity_poly.pdbx_strand_id
1 'polypeptide(L)'
;ESIDAYEFCRRYNSEYDSPEIKYEEFFKECKSDGCFYSFYKIGDKTALLTLDTDENGTVTGIAATVTGEEGSYNEQELREFYDSYIALSSELMGVTSMEAEKAINDSGIFFDNLKFCDIDYYCEKGRYVFSLLCNKYVITAYTEKANGRAY
;
A
#
# COMPACT_ATOMS: atom_id res chain seq x y z
N GLU A 1 -8.65 -12.10 10.96
CA GLU A 1 -8.45 -13.24 10.08
C GLU A 1 -7.04 -13.20 9.48
N SER A 2 -6.36 -14.36 9.47
CA SER A 2 -5.00 -14.46 8.94
C SER A 2 -5.04 -15.01 7.52
N ILE A 3 -4.44 -14.30 6.59
CA ILE A 3 -4.32 -14.77 5.20
C ILE A 3 -2.87 -14.67 4.76
N ASP A 4 -2.48 -15.59 3.89
CA ASP A 4 -1.13 -15.55 3.32
C ASP A 4 -1.09 -14.68 2.05
N ALA A 5 0.10 -14.50 1.51
CA ALA A 5 0.29 -13.64 0.35
C ALA A 5 -0.48 -14.12 -0.88
N TYR A 6 -0.55 -15.43 -1.08
CA TYR A 6 -1.29 -15.99 -2.22
C TYR A 6 -2.77 -15.65 -2.12
N GLU A 7 -3.37 -15.90 -0.95
CA GLU A 7 -4.80 -15.62 -0.74
C GLU A 7 -5.08 -14.12 -0.80
N PHE A 8 -4.17 -13.30 -0.31
CA PHE A 8 -4.29 -11.84 -0.41
C PHE A 8 -4.38 -11.41 -1.89
N CYS A 9 -3.44 -11.88 -2.69
CA CYS A 9 -3.44 -11.54 -4.13
C CYS A 9 -4.71 -12.03 -4.83
N ARG A 10 -5.16 -13.25 -4.50
CA ARG A 10 -6.37 -13.81 -5.08
C ARG A 10 -7.60 -12.95 -4.75
N ARG A 11 -7.75 -12.55 -3.50
CA ARG A 11 -8.89 -11.72 -3.07
C ARG A 11 -8.83 -10.35 -3.70
N TYR A 12 -7.65 -9.74 -3.66
CA TYR A 12 -7.45 -8.42 -4.26
C TYR A 12 -7.83 -8.44 -5.75
N ASN A 13 -7.31 -9.40 -6.50
CA ASN A 13 -7.53 -9.46 -7.94
C ASN A 13 -8.99 -9.79 -8.29
N SER A 14 -9.72 -10.48 -7.41
CA SER A 14 -11.13 -10.75 -7.65
C SER A 14 -12.01 -9.52 -7.41
N GLU A 15 -11.53 -8.58 -6.61
CA GLU A 15 -12.30 -7.40 -6.20
C GLU A 15 -11.91 -6.14 -6.99
N TYR A 16 -10.64 -6.05 -7.42
CA TYR A 16 -10.12 -4.86 -8.08
C TYR A 16 -9.55 -5.22 -9.45
N ASP A 17 -9.87 -4.40 -10.45
CA ASP A 17 -9.43 -4.66 -11.82
C ASP A 17 -7.98 -4.26 -12.07
N SER A 18 -7.50 -3.24 -11.41
CA SER A 18 -6.16 -2.70 -11.66
C SER A 18 -5.63 -1.95 -10.45
N PRO A 19 -4.33 -2.08 -10.16
CA PRO A 19 -3.40 -2.97 -10.83
C PRO A 19 -3.57 -4.42 -10.37
N GLU A 20 -3.39 -5.37 -11.28
CA GLU A 20 -3.38 -6.78 -10.93
C GLU A 20 -2.10 -7.11 -10.17
N ILE A 21 -2.23 -7.90 -9.11
CA ILE A 21 -1.11 -8.36 -8.31
C ILE A 21 -0.84 -9.82 -8.63
N LYS A 22 0.32 -10.10 -9.21
CA LYS A 22 0.69 -11.45 -9.61
C LYS A 22 1.56 -12.09 -8.54
N TYR A 23 1.00 -13.03 -7.81
CA TYR A 23 1.70 -13.71 -6.72
C TYR A 23 3.02 -14.32 -7.17
N GLU A 24 3.05 -14.91 -8.36
CA GLU A 24 4.25 -15.54 -8.89
C GLU A 24 5.39 -14.52 -9.09
N GLU A 25 5.05 -13.30 -9.45
CA GLU A 25 6.05 -12.24 -9.59
C GLU A 25 6.59 -11.81 -8.24
N PHE A 26 5.71 -11.62 -7.26
CA PHE A 26 6.15 -11.35 -5.90
C PHE A 26 7.10 -12.42 -5.39
N PHE A 27 6.70 -13.67 -5.55
CA PHE A 27 7.47 -14.79 -5.04
C PHE A 27 8.87 -14.84 -5.65
N LYS A 28 9.00 -14.56 -6.93
CA LYS A 28 10.30 -14.56 -7.62
C LYS A 28 11.20 -13.43 -7.14
N GLU A 29 10.63 -12.28 -6.82
CA GLU A 29 11.39 -11.06 -6.56
C GLU A 29 11.90 -10.95 -5.13
N CYS A 30 11.15 -11.44 -4.15
CA CYS A 30 11.44 -11.13 -2.74
C CYS A 30 11.17 -12.28 -1.80
N LYS A 31 11.57 -13.47 -2.15
CA LYS A 31 11.16 -14.69 -1.45
C LYS A 31 11.87 -14.98 -0.13
N SER A 32 12.93 -14.24 0.21
CA SER A 32 13.79 -14.62 1.34
C SER A 32 13.60 -13.80 2.60
N ASP A 33 12.91 -12.67 2.54
CA ASP A 33 12.84 -11.73 3.66
C ASP A 33 11.41 -11.39 4.12
N GLY A 34 10.42 -12.14 3.63
CA GLY A 34 9.03 -11.91 4.02
C GLY A 34 8.40 -10.68 3.38
N CYS A 35 9.04 -10.12 2.38
CA CYS A 35 8.55 -8.97 1.64
C CYS A 35 8.33 -9.38 0.19
N PHE A 36 7.15 -9.13 -0.32
CA PHE A 36 6.77 -9.46 -1.70
C PHE A 36 6.41 -8.17 -2.41
N TYR A 37 6.83 -8.01 -3.67
CA TYR A 37 6.49 -6.79 -4.40
C TYR A 37 6.24 -7.04 -5.88
N SER A 38 5.49 -6.13 -6.49
CA SER A 38 5.18 -6.15 -7.91
C SER A 38 5.19 -4.73 -8.46
N PHE A 39 5.71 -4.56 -9.66
CA PHE A 39 5.75 -3.27 -10.33
C PHE A 39 4.55 -3.07 -11.24
N TYR A 40 4.13 -1.83 -11.39
CA TYR A 40 3.10 -1.46 -12.35
C TYR A 40 3.33 -0.03 -12.84
N LYS A 41 2.60 0.36 -13.88
CA LYS A 41 2.74 1.70 -14.44
C LYS A 41 1.60 2.60 -14.02
N ILE A 42 1.95 3.83 -13.65
CA ILE A 42 1.01 4.93 -13.48
C ILE A 42 1.50 6.04 -14.41
N GLY A 43 0.81 6.20 -15.56
CA GLY A 43 1.30 7.10 -16.59
C GLY A 43 2.68 6.65 -17.08
N ASP A 44 3.65 7.54 -17.05
CA ASP A 44 5.02 7.24 -17.42
C ASP A 44 5.90 6.88 -16.22
N LYS A 45 5.31 6.77 -15.03
CA LYS A 45 6.04 6.50 -13.80
C LYS A 45 5.94 5.04 -13.41
N THR A 46 6.94 4.56 -12.70
CA THR A 46 6.96 3.21 -12.16
C THR A 46 6.45 3.22 -10.73
N ALA A 47 5.48 2.38 -10.46
CA ALA A 47 4.94 2.20 -9.13
C ALA A 47 5.20 0.78 -8.64
N LEU A 48 5.12 0.60 -7.34
CA LEU A 48 5.45 -0.64 -6.66
C LEU A 48 4.39 -0.92 -5.61
N LEU A 49 3.85 -2.12 -5.61
CA LEU A 49 2.98 -2.62 -4.55
C LEU A 49 3.76 -3.63 -3.72
N THR A 50 3.70 -3.50 -2.42
CA THR A 50 4.47 -4.35 -1.49
C THR A 50 3.54 -5.02 -0.49
N LEU A 51 3.79 -6.31 -0.23
CA LEU A 51 3.16 -7.06 0.86
C LEU A 51 4.25 -7.50 1.82
N ASP A 52 4.05 -7.26 3.10
CA ASP A 52 4.94 -7.78 4.14
C ASP A 52 4.24 -8.93 4.84
N THR A 53 4.99 -9.99 5.13
CA THR A 53 4.48 -11.14 5.86
C THR A 53 5.32 -11.39 7.11
N ASP A 54 4.69 -12.01 8.10
CA ASP A 54 5.42 -12.46 9.28
C ASP A 54 6.09 -13.82 9.02
N GLU A 55 6.71 -14.38 10.05
CA GLU A 55 7.43 -15.65 9.94
C GLU A 55 6.52 -16.83 9.59
N ASN A 56 5.22 -16.69 9.79
CA ASN A 56 4.23 -17.72 9.45
C ASN A 56 3.65 -17.52 8.04
N GLY A 57 4.10 -16.50 7.32
CA GLY A 57 3.58 -16.18 6.00
C GLY A 57 2.28 -15.39 5.99
N THR A 58 1.82 -14.94 7.15
CA THR A 58 0.61 -14.10 7.25
C THR A 58 0.93 -12.68 6.82
N VAL A 59 0.08 -12.11 5.97
CA VAL A 59 0.25 -10.72 5.52
C VAL A 59 -0.01 -9.77 6.70
N THR A 60 0.97 -8.94 7.00
CA THR A 60 0.91 -7.99 8.13
C THR A 60 0.98 -6.54 7.71
N GLY A 61 1.37 -6.27 6.47
CA GLY A 61 1.48 -4.90 5.98
C GLY A 61 1.40 -4.80 4.48
N ILE A 62 1.02 -3.63 4.01
CA ILE A 62 1.01 -3.30 2.59
C ILE A 62 1.61 -1.92 2.38
N ALA A 63 2.17 -1.71 1.22
CA ALA A 63 2.65 -0.40 0.83
C ALA A 63 2.44 -0.17 -0.66
N ALA A 64 2.24 1.08 -1.01
CA ALA A 64 2.27 1.53 -2.41
C ALA A 64 3.34 2.62 -2.50
N THR A 65 4.19 2.51 -3.51
CA THR A 65 5.28 3.46 -3.72
C THR A 65 5.29 3.86 -5.19
N VAL A 66 5.49 5.15 -5.45
CA VAL A 66 5.70 5.63 -6.81
C VAL A 66 6.91 6.57 -6.81
N THR A 67 7.75 6.43 -7.83
CA THR A 67 8.93 7.26 -7.99
C THR A 67 8.74 8.24 -9.14
N GLY A 68 9.23 9.46 -8.95
CA GLY A 68 9.14 10.53 -9.92
C GLY A 68 9.55 11.82 -9.26
N GLU A 69 9.95 12.81 -10.06
CA GLU A 69 10.34 14.09 -9.49
C GLU A 69 9.13 14.86 -9.00
N GLU A 70 9.37 15.65 -7.96
CA GLU A 70 8.36 16.58 -7.44
C GLU A 70 7.80 17.44 -8.56
N GLY A 71 6.47 17.59 -8.58
CA GLY A 71 5.79 18.38 -9.59
C GLY A 71 5.59 17.70 -10.93
N SER A 72 6.13 16.48 -11.11
CA SER A 72 5.96 15.74 -12.36
C SER A 72 4.66 14.93 -12.41
N TYR A 73 3.97 14.78 -11.29
CA TYR A 73 2.73 14.02 -11.22
C TYR A 73 1.54 14.88 -11.62
N ASN A 74 0.67 14.35 -12.48
CA ASN A 74 -0.63 14.98 -12.68
C ASN A 74 -1.65 14.43 -11.66
N GLU A 75 -2.81 15.04 -11.59
CA GLU A 75 -3.80 14.66 -10.59
C GLU A 75 -4.32 13.24 -10.82
N GLN A 76 -4.46 12.81 -12.07
CA GLN A 76 -4.91 11.45 -12.37
C GLN A 76 -3.91 10.41 -11.87
N GLU A 77 -2.63 10.66 -12.04
CA GLU A 77 -1.58 9.76 -11.56
C GLU A 77 -1.59 9.66 -10.04
N LEU A 78 -1.74 10.79 -9.35
CA LEU A 78 -1.85 10.79 -7.89
C LEU A 78 -3.10 10.06 -7.42
N ARG A 79 -4.22 10.22 -8.15
CA ARG A 79 -5.47 9.52 -7.83
C ARG A 79 -5.32 8.01 -7.99
N GLU A 80 -4.71 7.56 -9.08
CA GLU A 80 -4.46 6.14 -9.29
C GLU A 80 -3.58 5.56 -8.18
N PHE A 81 -2.56 6.29 -7.78
CA PHE A 81 -1.69 5.88 -6.68
C PHE A 81 -2.47 5.75 -5.38
N TYR A 82 -3.23 6.78 -5.04
CA TYR A 82 -4.01 6.81 -3.80
C TYR A 82 -5.05 5.70 -3.77
N ASP A 83 -5.75 5.48 -4.88
CA ASP A 83 -6.76 4.43 -4.98
C ASP A 83 -6.14 3.05 -4.82
N SER A 84 -4.93 2.83 -5.34
CA SER A 84 -4.20 1.58 -5.15
C SER A 84 -3.88 1.35 -3.67
N TYR A 85 -3.43 2.39 -2.99
CA TYR A 85 -3.16 2.31 -1.56
C TYR A 85 -4.42 1.99 -0.75
N ILE A 86 -5.53 2.65 -1.07
CA ILE A 86 -6.82 2.39 -0.42
C ILE A 86 -7.24 0.93 -0.66
N ALA A 87 -7.14 0.45 -1.90
CA ALA A 87 -7.53 -0.91 -2.24
C ALA A 87 -6.71 -1.96 -1.49
N LEU A 88 -5.40 -1.80 -1.44
CA LEU A 88 -4.53 -2.69 -0.68
C LEU A 88 -4.86 -2.66 0.80
N SER A 89 -5.07 -1.46 1.34
CA SER A 89 -5.42 -1.30 2.75
C SER A 89 -6.75 -1.95 3.09
N SER A 90 -7.75 -1.80 2.21
CA SER A 90 -9.06 -2.42 2.43
C SER A 90 -8.94 -3.93 2.52
N GLU A 91 -8.11 -4.54 1.68
CA GLU A 91 -7.89 -5.97 1.69
C GLU A 91 -7.17 -6.42 2.97
N LEU A 92 -6.14 -5.68 3.39
CA LEU A 92 -5.43 -5.96 4.63
C LEU A 92 -6.35 -5.86 5.85
N MET A 93 -7.19 -4.84 5.87
CA MET A 93 -8.07 -4.55 7.00
C MET A 93 -9.34 -5.40 7.00
N GLY A 94 -9.66 -6.04 5.88
CA GLY A 94 -10.89 -6.83 5.76
C GLY A 94 -12.14 -5.97 5.75
N VAL A 95 -12.08 -4.79 5.18
CA VAL A 95 -13.19 -3.82 5.11
C VAL A 95 -13.38 -3.36 3.68
N THR A 96 -14.45 -2.60 3.43
CA THR A 96 -14.65 -2.01 2.11
C THR A 96 -13.63 -0.90 1.85
N SER A 97 -13.43 -0.55 0.58
CA SER A 97 -12.54 0.55 0.24
C SER A 97 -13.00 1.86 0.85
N MET A 98 -14.31 2.10 0.93
CA MET A 98 -14.86 3.28 1.58
C MET A 98 -14.51 3.34 3.06
N GLU A 99 -14.63 2.21 3.75
CA GLU A 99 -14.28 2.12 5.17
C GLU A 99 -12.77 2.28 5.38
N ALA A 100 -11.96 1.71 4.49
CA ALA A 100 -10.52 1.86 4.56
C ALA A 100 -10.11 3.31 4.34
N GLU A 101 -10.68 3.97 3.36
CA GLU A 101 -10.38 5.39 3.12
C GLU A 101 -10.78 6.24 4.32
N LYS A 102 -11.93 5.96 4.92
CA LYS A 102 -12.35 6.68 6.12
C LYS A 102 -11.34 6.51 7.26
N ALA A 103 -10.88 5.29 7.49
CA ALA A 103 -9.89 5.03 8.53
C ALA A 103 -8.58 5.76 8.27
N ILE A 104 -8.13 5.75 7.03
CA ILE A 104 -6.90 6.45 6.61
C ILE A 104 -7.06 7.95 6.80
N ASN A 105 -8.19 8.51 6.39
CA ASN A 105 -8.48 9.93 6.59
C ASN A 105 -8.59 10.29 8.07
N ASP A 106 -9.22 9.44 8.86
CA ASP A 106 -9.32 9.64 10.32
C ASP A 106 -7.96 9.63 10.98
N SER A 107 -6.98 8.93 10.40
CA SER A 107 -5.60 8.93 10.91
C SER A 107 -4.84 10.20 10.54
N GLY A 108 -5.35 11.00 9.63
CA GLY A 108 -4.73 12.25 9.22
C GLY A 108 -4.10 12.23 7.82
N ILE A 109 -4.30 11.16 7.07
CA ILE A 109 -3.78 11.05 5.70
C ILE A 109 -4.92 11.29 4.71
N PHE A 110 -4.73 12.24 3.81
CA PHE A 110 -5.71 12.63 2.80
C PHE A 110 -5.06 12.67 1.43
N PHE A 111 -5.88 12.54 0.40
CA PHE A 111 -5.40 12.61 -0.97
C PHE A 111 -4.55 13.87 -1.22
N ASP A 112 -4.98 15.01 -0.71
CA ASP A 112 -4.26 16.27 -0.94
C ASP A 112 -2.86 16.28 -0.37
N ASN A 113 -2.56 15.42 0.61
CA ASN A 113 -1.20 15.32 1.14
C ASN A 113 -0.20 14.85 0.09
N LEU A 114 -0.65 14.11 -0.92
CA LEU A 114 0.22 13.62 -1.99
C LEU A 114 0.74 14.73 -2.90
N LYS A 115 0.11 15.90 -2.84
CA LYS A 115 0.48 17.05 -3.66
C LYS A 115 1.61 17.87 -3.06
N PHE A 116 1.98 17.57 -1.81
CA PHE A 116 3.04 18.29 -1.11
C PHE A 116 4.29 17.42 -1.04
N CYS A 117 5.44 18.05 -0.95
CA CYS A 117 6.69 17.34 -0.68
C CYS A 117 7.09 17.55 0.77
N ASP A 118 8.07 16.76 1.23
CA ASP A 118 8.60 16.80 2.59
C ASP A 118 7.57 16.45 3.66
N ILE A 119 6.79 15.40 3.39
CA ILE A 119 5.89 14.82 4.37
C ILE A 119 6.49 13.52 4.85
N ASP A 120 6.60 13.38 6.16
CA ASP A 120 7.01 12.15 6.82
C ASP A 120 6.06 11.98 8.01
N TYR A 121 4.96 11.28 7.78
CA TYR A 121 3.86 11.22 8.71
C TYR A 121 3.57 9.78 9.10
N TYR A 122 3.27 9.59 10.38
CA TYR A 122 3.03 8.29 10.97
C TYR A 122 1.91 8.44 12.02
N CYS A 123 0.98 7.52 12.01
CA CYS A 123 -0.11 7.51 12.98
C CYS A 123 -0.52 6.07 13.29
N GLU A 124 -0.46 5.71 14.57
CA GLU A 124 -1.04 4.45 15.04
C GLU A 124 -2.46 4.74 15.49
N LYS A 125 -3.43 4.05 14.90
CA LYS A 125 -4.83 4.23 15.25
C LYS A 125 -5.54 2.89 15.24
N GLY A 126 -6.07 2.51 16.39
CA GLY A 126 -6.72 1.22 16.56
C GLY A 126 -5.73 0.08 16.35
N ARG A 127 -6.06 -0.81 15.44
CA ARG A 127 -5.27 -2.01 15.14
C ARG A 127 -4.21 -1.81 14.07
N TYR A 128 -4.13 -0.61 13.51
CA TYR A 128 -3.30 -0.36 12.33
C TYR A 128 -2.41 0.85 12.52
N VAL A 129 -1.33 0.83 11.79
CA VAL A 129 -0.44 1.97 11.66
C VAL A 129 -0.50 2.44 10.23
N PHE A 130 -0.68 3.72 10.06
CA PHE A 130 -0.72 4.36 8.74
C PHE A 130 0.45 5.32 8.64
N SER A 131 1.15 5.30 7.51
CA SER A 131 2.23 6.25 7.30
C SER A 131 2.27 6.73 5.86
N LEU A 132 2.79 7.92 5.69
CA LEU A 132 2.95 8.55 4.38
C LEU A 132 4.28 9.27 4.35
N LEU A 133 5.09 8.92 3.37
CA LEU A 133 6.35 9.60 3.09
C LEU A 133 6.24 10.21 1.70
N CYS A 134 6.39 11.52 1.61
CA CYS A 134 6.49 12.23 0.35
C CYS A 134 7.76 13.03 0.37
N ASN A 135 8.62 12.84 -0.59
CA ASN A 135 9.79 13.66 -0.76
C ASN A 135 9.97 14.00 -2.24
N LYS A 136 11.10 14.60 -2.57
CA LYS A 136 11.38 15.11 -3.91
C LYS A 136 11.33 14.03 -5.00
N TYR A 137 11.51 12.75 -4.64
CA TYR A 137 11.70 11.67 -5.61
C TYR A 137 10.75 10.50 -5.42
N VAL A 138 10.05 10.41 -4.29
CA VAL A 138 9.26 9.22 -3.98
C VAL A 138 8.04 9.58 -3.13
N ILE A 139 6.95 8.85 -3.37
CA ILE A 139 5.78 8.85 -2.50
C ILE A 139 5.57 7.40 -2.07
N THR A 140 5.53 7.17 -0.76
CA THR A 140 5.22 5.85 -0.20
C THR A 140 4.11 5.97 0.82
N ALA A 141 3.05 5.19 0.64
CA ALA A 141 1.95 5.09 1.59
C ALA A 141 1.91 3.66 2.13
N TYR A 142 1.78 3.52 3.44
CA TYR A 142 1.98 2.25 4.12
C TYR A 142 0.89 2.03 5.18
N THR A 143 0.38 0.80 5.25
CA THR A 143 -0.55 0.37 6.30
C THR A 143 -0.05 -0.97 6.83
N GLU A 144 0.08 -1.08 8.15
CA GLU A 144 0.45 -2.36 8.77
C GLU A 144 -0.39 -2.61 10.01
N LYS A 145 -0.48 -3.88 10.38
CA LYS A 145 -1.15 -4.29 11.62
C LYS A 145 -0.26 -3.91 12.80
N ALA A 146 -0.81 -3.15 13.73
CA ALA A 146 -0.06 -2.75 14.93
C ALA A 146 0.39 -3.96 15.73
N ASN A 147 -0.43 -5.01 15.79
CA ASN A 147 -0.12 -6.24 16.53
C ASN A 147 1.00 -7.05 15.90
N GLY A 148 1.35 -6.81 14.64
CA GLY A 148 2.44 -7.49 13.95
C GLY A 148 3.80 -7.10 14.48
N ARG A 149 3.88 -6.16 15.41
CA ARG A 149 5.14 -5.65 15.93
C ARG A 149 5.68 -6.39 17.13
N ALA A 150 5.09 -7.48 17.51
CA ALA A 150 5.61 -8.34 18.57
C ALA A 150 5.89 -7.56 19.87
N TYR A 151 4.89 -7.04 20.43
CA TYR A 151 5.00 -6.46 21.79
C TYR A 151 4.98 -7.54 22.85
#